data_5507abb03b07fc06c5fd84c35c501982
#
_entry.id   5507abb03b07fc06c5fd84c35c501982
#
_cell.length_a   1.000
_cell.length_b   1.000
_cell.length_c   1.000
_cell.angle_alpha   90.00
_cell.angle_beta   90.00
_cell.angle_gamma   90.00
#
_symmetry.space_group_name_H-M   'P 1'
#
loop_
_entity.id
_entity.type
_entity.pdbx_description
1 polymer ?
#
loop_
_entity_poly.entity_id
_entity_poly.type
_entity_poly.pdbx_seq_one_letter_code
_entity_poly.pdbx_strand_id
1 'polypeptide(L)'
;LFIAGMMIMVEGMGRAGFFRWLCLRIAKAVKYRTIPLFITFMVMSSILAMFIDSITVILFLAAATVELARLLKFNPVPMIISEIFCANLGGSATMCGDPPNIIVGTSLGYSFSDFITNTGYIALIALVFTIAYFYFCFRKELGQSAAGKGTVSYPDPRDAIENKKDFIISCIIFACAVV
;
A
#
# COMPACT_ATOMS: atom_id res chain seq x y z
N LEU A 1 -12.48 14.83 -14.96
CA LEU A 1 -12.35 15.74 -13.82
C LEU A 1 -12.09 14.97 -12.54
N PHE A 2 -12.86 13.91 -12.24
CA PHE A 2 -12.74 13.10 -11.03
C PHE A 2 -11.32 12.49 -10.84
N ILE A 3 -10.80 11.83 -11.89
CA ILE A 3 -9.45 11.20 -11.85
C ILE A 3 -8.37 12.23 -11.53
N ALA A 4 -8.40 13.39 -12.19
CA ALA A 4 -7.44 14.47 -11.93
C ALA A 4 -7.54 15.00 -10.49
N GLY A 5 -8.75 15.13 -9.96
CA GLY A 5 -8.98 15.54 -8.58
C GLY A 5 -8.40 14.55 -7.58
N MET A 6 -8.61 13.24 -7.79
CA MET A 6 -8.04 12.20 -6.94
C MET A 6 -6.50 12.20 -6.99
N MET A 7 -5.90 12.31 -8.18
CA MET A 7 -4.44 12.36 -8.30
C MET A 7 -3.83 13.55 -7.54
N ILE A 8 -4.45 14.73 -7.60
CA ILE A 8 -3.99 15.92 -6.87
C ILE A 8 -4.08 15.71 -5.35
N MET A 9 -5.18 15.12 -4.87
CA MET A 9 -5.37 14.85 -3.44
C MET A 9 -4.37 13.83 -2.92
N VAL A 10 -4.14 12.76 -3.65
CA VAL A 10 -3.18 11.70 -3.28
C VAL A 10 -1.74 12.22 -3.29
N GLU A 11 -1.38 13.05 -4.28
CA GLU A 11 -0.08 13.71 -4.32
C GLU A 11 0.11 14.65 -3.11
N GLY A 12 -0.93 15.43 -2.74
CA GLY A 12 -0.91 16.27 -1.54
C GLY A 12 -0.70 15.45 -0.27
N MET A 13 -1.36 14.30 -0.16
CA MET A 13 -1.23 13.39 0.96
C MET A 13 0.17 12.74 1.02
N GLY A 14 0.75 12.43 -0.15
CA GLY A 14 2.11 11.92 -0.28
C GLY A 14 3.15 12.94 0.20
N ARG A 15 3.03 14.20 -0.23
CA ARG A 15 3.91 15.31 0.19
C ARG A 15 3.78 15.61 1.69
N ALA A 16 2.59 15.43 2.26
CA ALA A 16 2.39 15.58 3.71
C ALA A 16 3.04 14.46 4.54
N GLY A 17 3.64 13.44 3.91
CA GLY A 17 4.35 12.34 4.56
C GLY A 17 3.45 11.19 5.05
N PHE A 18 2.19 11.13 4.60
CA PHE A 18 1.21 10.14 5.03
C PHE A 18 1.69 8.70 4.81
N PHE A 19 2.16 8.39 3.60
CA PHE A 19 2.58 7.02 3.26
C PHE A 19 3.82 6.60 4.05
N ARG A 20 4.80 7.49 4.19
CA ARG A 20 6.00 7.22 4.98
C ARG A 20 5.66 7.00 6.46
N TRP A 21 4.80 7.84 7.03
CA TRP A 21 4.31 7.68 8.39
C TRP A 21 3.59 6.35 8.58
N LEU A 22 2.69 5.99 7.65
CA LEU A 22 1.92 4.74 7.69
C LEU A 22 2.84 3.53 7.66
N CYS A 23 3.81 3.50 6.75
CA CYS A 23 4.78 2.41 6.62
C CYS A 23 5.63 2.23 7.89
N LEU A 24 6.15 3.32 8.45
CA LEU A 24 6.94 3.25 9.68
C LEU A 24 6.11 2.84 10.89
N ARG A 25 4.86 3.29 10.96
CA ARG A 25 3.94 2.89 12.03
C ARG A 25 3.64 1.41 11.99
N ILE A 26 3.40 0.87 10.81
CA ILE A 26 3.16 -0.56 10.59
C ILE A 26 4.44 -1.37 10.88
N ALA A 27 5.59 -0.92 10.40
CA ALA A 27 6.87 -1.58 10.67
C ALA A 27 7.15 -1.67 12.18
N LYS A 28 6.83 -0.61 12.93
CA LYS A 28 6.92 -0.59 14.40
C LYS A 28 5.92 -1.57 15.04
N ALA A 29 4.69 -1.67 14.54
CA ALA A 29 3.67 -2.59 15.04
C ALA A 29 4.07 -4.06 14.88
N VAL A 30 4.69 -4.43 13.78
CA VAL A 30 5.20 -5.80 13.53
C VAL A 30 6.61 -6.02 14.11
N LYS A 31 7.09 -5.10 14.94
CA LYS A 31 8.40 -5.17 15.63
C LYS A 31 9.57 -5.37 14.66
N TYR A 32 9.49 -4.78 13.47
CA TYR A 32 10.51 -4.86 12.41
C TYR A 32 10.94 -6.28 12.02
N ARG A 33 10.07 -7.27 12.23
CA ARG A 33 10.31 -8.64 11.77
C ARG A 33 10.01 -8.75 10.28
N THR A 34 10.95 -9.28 9.50
CA THR A 34 10.88 -9.30 8.03
C THR A 34 9.65 -10.04 7.49
N ILE A 35 9.32 -11.21 8.02
CA ILE A 35 8.18 -12.01 7.52
C ILE A 35 6.83 -11.36 7.81
N PRO A 36 6.50 -10.96 9.07
CA PRO A 36 5.27 -10.22 9.32
C PRO A 36 5.20 -8.90 8.55
N LEU A 37 6.33 -8.20 8.40
CA LEU A 37 6.41 -6.96 7.63
C LEU A 37 6.03 -7.20 6.17
N PHE A 38 6.56 -8.26 5.57
CA PHE A 38 6.26 -8.68 4.20
C PHE A 38 4.76 -8.89 3.98
N ILE A 39 4.11 -9.71 4.82
CA ILE A 39 2.67 -9.99 4.70
C ILE A 39 1.84 -8.71 4.92
N THR A 40 2.20 -7.91 5.92
CA THR A 40 1.46 -6.70 6.24
C THR A 40 1.58 -5.65 5.13
N PHE A 41 2.74 -5.53 4.49
CA PHE A 41 2.92 -4.61 3.36
C PHE A 41 2.17 -5.07 2.11
N MET A 42 2.09 -6.38 1.84
CA MET A 42 1.26 -6.92 0.77
C MET A 42 -0.22 -6.58 0.97
N VAL A 43 -0.75 -6.82 2.18
CA VAL A 43 -2.14 -6.51 2.52
C VAL A 43 -2.39 -5.00 2.46
N MET A 44 -1.48 -4.19 3.02
CA MET A 44 -1.58 -2.74 2.99
C MET A 44 -1.54 -2.20 1.56
N SER A 45 -0.66 -2.71 0.71
CA SER A 45 -0.58 -2.36 -0.70
C SER A 45 -1.92 -2.57 -1.41
N SER A 46 -2.54 -3.72 -1.20
CA SER A 46 -3.85 -4.02 -1.76
C SER A 46 -4.95 -3.09 -1.24
N ILE A 47 -5.02 -2.88 0.08
CA ILE A 47 -6.05 -2.01 0.68
C ILE A 47 -5.91 -0.57 0.20
N LEU A 48 -4.69 -0.03 0.14
CA LEU A 48 -4.47 1.33 -0.35
C LEU A 48 -4.85 1.46 -1.82
N ALA A 49 -4.50 0.48 -2.64
CA ALA A 49 -4.82 0.49 -4.06
C ALA A 49 -6.32 0.36 -4.38
N MET A 50 -7.15 -0.06 -3.43
CA MET A 50 -8.61 -0.01 -3.59
C MET A 50 -9.16 1.42 -3.68
N PHE A 51 -8.47 2.40 -3.10
CA PHE A 51 -8.93 3.79 -2.99
C PHE A 51 -8.01 4.78 -3.71
N ILE A 52 -6.79 4.38 -3.97
CA ILE A 52 -5.73 5.18 -4.57
C ILE A 52 -5.19 4.39 -5.75
N ASP A 53 -4.84 5.06 -6.85
CA ASP A 53 -4.32 4.35 -8.03
C ASP A 53 -3.08 3.49 -7.68
N SER A 54 -3.02 2.31 -8.26
CA SER A 54 -2.01 1.30 -7.95
C SER A 54 -0.58 1.81 -8.20
N ILE A 55 -0.37 2.64 -9.22
CA ILE A 55 0.95 3.19 -9.56
C ILE A 55 1.47 4.09 -8.43
N THR A 56 0.63 4.99 -7.93
CA THR A 56 1.00 5.89 -6.82
C THR A 56 1.29 5.12 -5.55
N VAL A 57 0.46 4.13 -5.21
CA VAL A 57 0.69 3.25 -4.06
C VAL A 57 2.03 2.54 -4.16
N ILE A 58 2.34 1.95 -5.31
CA ILE A 58 3.60 1.23 -5.56
C ILE A 58 4.80 2.16 -5.37
N LEU A 59 4.77 3.37 -5.91
CA LEU A 59 5.88 4.34 -5.81
C LEU A 59 6.21 4.66 -4.34
N PHE A 60 5.20 4.95 -3.53
CA PHE A 60 5.41 5.28 -2.11
C PHE A 60 5.82 4.07 -1.27
N LEU A 61 5.19 2.91 -1.49
CA LEU A 61 5.52 1.69 -0.77
C LEU A 61 6.92 1.18 -1.13
N ALA A 62 7.28 1.18 -2.41
CA ALA A 62 8.61 0.76 -2.84
C ALA A 62 9.69 1.66 -2.22
N ALA A 63 9.50 2.98 -2.17
CA ALA A 63 10.43 3.88 -1.51
C ALA A 63 10.60 3.55 -0.01
N ALA A 64 9.49 3.32 0.70
CA ALA A 64 9.52 2.93 2.10
C ALA A 64 10.15 1.54 2.31
N THR A 65 9.86 0.60 1.42
CA THR A 65 10.45 -0.75 1.45
C THR A 65 11.96 -0.71 1.25
N VAL A 66 12.46 0.12 0.33
CA VAL A 66 13.92 0.31 0.14
C VAL A 66 14.57 0.94 1.38
N GLU A 67 13.92 1.93 2.01
CA GLU A 67 14.42 2.54 3.25
C GLU A 67 14.51 1.50 4.38
N LEU A 68 13.44 0.71 4.58
CA LEU A 68 13.41 -0.36 5.59
C LEU A 68 14.40 -1.49 5.27
N ALA A 69 14.57 -1.83 3.99
CA ALA A 69 15.52 -2.86 3.57
C ALA A 69 16.97 -2.48 3.88
N ARG A 70 17.32 -1.20 3.73
CA ARG A 70 18.64 -0.68 4.14
C ARG A 70 18.85 -0.77 5.65
N LEU A 71 17.81 -0.47 6.43
CA LEU A 71 17.87 -0.53 7.88
C LEU A 71 17.94 -1.96 8.41
N LEU A 72 17.13 -2.85 7.86
CA LEU A 72 16.99 -4.24 8.31
C LEU A 72 17.92 -5.21 7.57
N LYS A 73 18.67 -4.70 6.57
CA LYS A 73 19.64 -5.46 5.76
C LYS A 73 19.05 -6.69 5.08
N PHE A 74 17.85 -6.54 4.48
CA PHE A 74 17.25 -7.59 3.65
C PHE A 74 17.19 -7.15 2.17
N ASN A 75 16.99 -8.11 1.27
CA ASN A 75 16.79 -7.83 -0.15
C ASN A 75 15.40 -7.23 -0.37
N PRO A 76 15.25 -6.00 -0.88
CA PRO A 76 13.94 -5.37 -1.08
C PRO A 76 13.17 -5.94 -2.27
N VAL A 77 13.84 -6.58 -3.23
CA VAL A 77 13.25 -6.99 -4.51
C VAL A 77 12.04 -7.93 -4.34
N PRO A 78 12.11 -9.02 -3.53
CA PRO A 78 10.97 -9.88 -3.32
C PRO A 78 9.75 -9.16 -2.75
N MET A 79 9.99 -8.21 -1.84
CA MET A 79 8.94 -7.45 -1.19
C MET A 79 8.27 -6.48 -2.17
N ILE A 80 9.04 -5.74 -2.95
CA ILE A 80 8.54 -4.80 -3.96
C ILE A 80 7.73 -5.54 -5.05
N ILE A 81 8.22 -6.68 -5.54
CA ILE A 81 7.48 -7.48 -6.53
C ILE A 81 6.13 -7.91 -5.97
N SER A 82 6.10 -8.39 -4.74
CA SER A 82 4.87 -8.84 -4.10
C SER A 82 3.88 -7.69 -3.85
N GLU A 83 4.37 -6.51 -3.46
CA GLU A 83 3.58 -5.28 -3.30
C GLU A 83 2.94 -4.85 -4.62
N ILE A 84 3.69 -4.91 -5.74
CA ILE A 84 3.18 -4.57 -7.08
C ILE A 84 2.00 -5.48 -7.45
N PHE A 85 2.15 -6.80 -7.28
CA PHE A 85 1.07 -7.74 -7.58
C PHE A 85 -0.17 -7.48 -6.70
N CYS A 86 0.03 -7.26 -5.41
CA CYS A 86 -1.08 -7.00 -4.49
C CYS A 86 -1.74 -5.63 -4.74
N ALA A 87 -0.99 -4.59 -5.12
CA ALA A 87 -1.54 -3.30 -5.49
C ALA A 87 -2.44 -3.41 -6.74
N ASN A 88 -1.98 -4.09 -7.79
CA ASN A 88 -2.79 -4.28 -9.00
C ASN A 88 -4.07 -5.09 -8.72
N LEU A 89 -3.99 -6.12 -7.87
CA LEU A 89 -5.19 -6.86 -7.45
C LEU A 89 -6.14 -5.98 -6.61
N GLY A 90 -5.60 -5.18 -5.69
CA GLY A 90 -6.39 -4.23 -4.92
C GLY A 90 -7.04 -3.17 -5.80
N GLY A 91 -6.28 -2.60 -6.74
CA GLY A 91 -6.78 -1.63 -7.71
C GLY A 91 -7.93 -2.16 -8.56
N SER A 92 -7.90 -3.44 -8.93
CA SER A 92 -8.98 -4.08 -9.70
C SER A 92 -10.24 -4.37 -8.87
N ALA A 93 -10.18 -4.32 -7.54
CA ALA A 93 -11.28 -4.67 -6.67
C ALA A 93 -12.38 -3.61 -6.60
N THR A 94 -12.07 -2.36 -6.85
CA THR A 94 -12.99 -1.23 -6.76
C THR A 94 -12.99 -0.38 -8.03
N MET A 95 -14.05 0.40 -8.19
CA MET A 95 -14.15 1.32 -9.31
C MET A 95 -13.15 2.48 -9.22
N CYS A 96 -12.73 2.86 -8.02
CA CYS A 96 -11.81 4.00 -7.77
C CYS A 96 -10.33 3.61 -7.79
N GLY A 97 -10.00 2.32 -7.72
CA GLY A 97 -8.62 1.86 -7.61
C GLY A 97 -7.77 2.21 -8.82
N ASP A 98 -8.26 1.93 -10.01
CA ASP A 98 -7.53 2.24 -11.25
C ASP A 98 -8.43 3.00 -12.25
N PRO A 99 -7.89 3.98 -13.02
CA PRO A 99 -8.65 4.76 -13.99
C PRO A 99 -9.47 3.95 -15.00
N PRO A 100 -8.99 2.82 -15.56
CA PRO A 100 -9.78 1.99 -16.46
C PRO A 100 -11.07 1.46 -15.83
N ASN A 101 -11.07 1.17 -14.53
CA ASN A 101 -12.25 0.64 -13.84
C ASN A 101 -13.42 1.65 -13.81
N ILE A 102 -13.09 2.94 -13.68
CA ILE A 102 -14.08 4.02 -13.74
C ILE A 102 -14.75 4.04 -15.12
N ILE A 103 -13.95 3.89 -16.17
CA ILE A 103 -14.46 3.90 -17.57
C ILE A 103 -15.37 2.67 -17.80
N VAL A 104 -14.91 1.49 -17.40
CA VAL A 104 -15.68 0.25 -17.56
C VAL A 104 -16.95 0.28 -16.72
N GLY A 105 -16.85 0.66 -15.44
CA GLY A 105 -17.98 0.73 -14.54
C GLY A 105 -19.05 1.71 -15.01
N THR A 106 -18.65 2.90 -15.43
CA THR A 106 -19.60 3.90 -15.98
C THR A 106 -20.23 3.45 -17.30
N SER A 107 -19.48 2.79 -18.18
CA SER A 107 -19.98 2.27 -19.46
C SER A 107 -21.02 1.16 -19.26
N LEU A 108 -20.87 0.35 -18.21
CA LEU A 108 -21.81 -0.72 -17.86
C LEU A 108 -22.95 -0.23 -16.96
N GLY A 109 -22.95 1.03 -16.56
CA GLY A 109 -23.96 1.59 -15.65
C GLY A 109 -23.86 1.03 -14.22
N TYR A 110 -22.71 0.54 -13.82
CA TYR A 110 -22.49 0.00 -12.48
C TYR A 110 -22.35 1.14 -11.46
N SER A 111 -23.00 0.95 -10.31
CA SER A 111 -22.69 1.72 -9.11
C SER A 111 -21.38 1.23 -8.47
N PHE A 112 -20.82 2.01 -7.56
CA PHE A 112 -19.63 1.60 -6.79
C PHE A 112 -19.84 0.26 -6.06
N SER A 113 -21.03 0.06 -5.48
CA SER A 113 -21.39 -1.18 -4.80
C SER A 113 -21.49 -2.37 -5.76
N ASP A 114 -22.07 -2.18 -6.94
CA ASP A 114 -22.21 -3.24 -7.95
C ASP A 114 -20.82 -3.69 -8.42
N PHE A 115 -19.90 -2.75 -8.58
CA PHE A 115 -18.52 -3.07 -8.98
C PHE A 115 -17.81 -3.92 -7.92
N ILE A 116 -17.88 -3.53 -6.64
CA ILE A 116 -17.29 -4.29 -5.54
C ILE A 116 -17.91 -5.69 -5.43
N THR A 117 -19.21 -5.82 -5.55
CA THR A 117 -19.88 -7.13 -5.44
C THR A 117 -19.59 -8.06 -6.61
N ASN A 118 -19.29 -7.54 -7.79
CA ASN A 118 -18.96 -8.35 -8.97
C ASN A 118 -17.46 -8.67 -9.09
N THR A 119 -16.58 -7.70 -8.81
CA THR A 119 -15.13 -7.86 -9.00
C THR A 119 -14.36 -7.99 -7.69
N GLY A 120 -14.82 -7.36 -6.62
CA GLY A 120 -14.09 -7.29 -5.35
C GLY A 120 -13.88 -8.66 -4.70
N TYR A 121 -14.87 -9.56 -4.74
CA TYR A 121 -14.70 -10.90 -4.17
C TYR A 121 -13.69 -11.75 -4.98
N ILE A 122 -13.66 -11.59 -6.30
CA ILE A 122 -12.69 -12.28 -7.17
C ILE A 122 -11.28 -11.78 -6.84
N ALA A 123 -11.12 -10.46 -6.74
CA ALA A 123 -9.85 -9.85 -6.35
C ALA A 123 -9.39 -10.29 -4.96
N LEU A 124 -10.31 -10.45 -4.00
CA LEU A 124 -9.99 -10.93 -2.64
C LEU A 124 -9.52 -12.39 -2.67
N ILE A 125 -10.17 -13.26 -3.42
CA ILE A 125 -9.72 -14.65 -3.58
C ILE A 125 -8.33 -14.69 -4.22
N ALA A 126 -8.14 -13.94 -5.32
CA ALA A 126 -6.85 -13.85 -5.99
C ALA A 126 -5.76 -13.28 -5.06
N LEU A 127 -6.09 -12.30 -4.21
CA LEU A 127 -5.18 -11.73 -3.23
C LEU A 127 -4.69 -12.78 -2.22
N VAL A 128 -5.60 -13.61 -1.67
CA VAL A 128 -5.24 -14.66 -0.73
C VAL A 128 -4.29 -15.67 -1.38
N PHE A 129 -4.57 -16.11 -2.61
CA PHE A 129 -3.67 -17.00 -3.35
C PHE A 129 -2.33 -16.34 -3.65
N THR A 130 -2.30 -15.08 -4.01
CA THR A 130 -1.09 -14.32 -4.29
C THR A 130 -0.21 -14.18 -3.04
N ILE A 131 -0.81 -13.84 -1.89
CA ILE A 131 -0.10 -13.75 -0.61
C ILE A 131 0.49 -15.12 -0.25
N ALA A 132 -0.29 -16.21 -0.37
CA ALA A 132 0.19 -17.56 -0.09
C ALA A 132 1.34 -17.92 -1.03
N TYR A 133 1.20 -17.68 -2.33
CA TYR A 133 2.22 -17.97 -3.33
C TYR A 133 3.55 -17.27 -3.03
N PHE A 134 3.53 -15.95 -2.85
CA PHE A 134 4.74 -15.19 -2.56
C PHE A 134 5.34 -15.52 -1.19
N TYR A 135 4.50 -15.82 -0.20
CA TYR A 135 4.99 -16.29 1.09
C TYR A 135 5.78 -17.59 0.95
N PHE A 136 5.26 -18.59 0.20
CA PHE A 136 5.98 -19.85 -0.02
C PHE A 136 7.25 -19.66 -0.83
N CYS A 137 7.23 -18.79 -1.85
CA CYS A 137 8.40 -18.52 -2.70
C CYS A 137 9.53 -17.85 -1.91
N PHE A 138 9.21 -16.80 -1.13
CA PHE A 138 10.23 -15.93 -0.54
C PHE A 138 10.50 -16.13 0.94
N ARG A 139 9.71 -16.99 1.63
CA ARG A 139 9.89 -17.23 3.08
C ARG A 139 11.30 -17.63 3.49
N LYS A 140 12.02 -18.38 2.64
CA LYS A 140 13.39 -18.82 2.93
C LYS A 140 14.37 -17.66 2.85
N GLU A 141 14.25 -16.83 1.82
CA GLU A 141 15.10 -15.67 1.60
C GLU A 141 14.89 -14.60 2.69
N LEU A 142 13.63 -14.32 3.01
CA LEU A 142 13.26 -13.35 4.05
C LEU A 142 13.57 -13.85 5.47
N GLY A 143 13.53 -15.17 5.69
CA GLY A 143 13.86 -15.78 6.98
C GLY A 143 15.35 -15.79 7.30
N GLN A 144 16.22 -15.75 6.28
CA GLN A 144 17.69 -15.67 6.44
C GLN A 144 18.16 -14.23 6.71
N SER A 145 17.35 -13.25 6.40
CA SER A 145 17.60 -11.87 6.77
C SER A 145 17.59 -11.79 8.31
N ALA A 146 18.76 -11.77 8.90
CA ALA A 146 18.91 -11.73 10.33
C ALA A 146 18.06 -10.60 10.91
N ALA A 147 17.09 -10.95 11.72
CA ALA A 147 16.55 -10.02 12.70
C ALA A 147 17.78 -9.47 13.46
N GLY A 148 18.24 -8.30 13.08
CA GLY A 148 19.47 -7.73 13.56
C GLY A 148 19.45 -7.67 15.08
N LYS A 149 20.27 -8.48 15.68
CA LYS A 149 20.71 -8.30 17.08
C LYS A 149 21.68 -7.11 17.11
N GLY A 150 21.19 -5.95 16.76
CA GLY A 150 21.92 -4.70 16.86
C GLY A 150 20.94 -3.64 17.36
N THR A 151 21.38 -2.76 18.21
CA THR A 151 20.71 -1.52 18.60
C THR A 151 20.61 -0.59 17.39
N VAL A 152 19.74 -0.94 16.42
CA VAL A 152 19.43 -0.08 15.32
C VAL A 152 18.45 0.97 15.85
N SER A 153 18.85 2.24 15.79
CA SER A 153 17.92 3.35 16.04
C SER A 153 16.88 3.35 14.94
N TYR A 154 15.70 2.85 15.24
CA TYR A 154 14.59 2.84 14.30
C TYR A 154 13.99 4.24 14.17
N PRO A 155 13.73 4.73 12.96
CA PRO A 155 13.11 6.03 12.77
C PRO A 155 11.73 6.08 13.44
N ASP A 156 11.46 7.15 14.17
CA ASP A 156 10.15 7.31 14.80
C ASP A 156 9.12 7.71 13.71
N PRO A 157 7.94 7.07 13.65
CA PRO A 157 6.89 7.44 12.71
C PRO A 157 6.54 8.94 12.73
N ARG A 158 6.79 9.61 13.85
CA ARG A 158 6.53 11.06 13.99
C ARG A 158 7.46 11.92 13.14
N ASP A 159 8.66 11.45 12.86
CA ASP A 159 9.66 12.16 12.06
C ASP A 159 9.31 12.16 10.56
N ALA A 160 8.35 11.33 10.15
CA ALA A 160 7.84 11.28 8.79
C ALA A 160 6.87 12.44 8.47
N ILE A 161 6.37 13.14 9.48
CA ILE A 161 5.37 14.21 9.31
C ILE A 161 6.10 15.54 9.35
N GLU A 162 6.31 16.17 8.20
CA GLU A 162 6.96 17.48 8.11
C GLU A 162 6.07 18.59 8.71
N ASN A 163 4.76 18.55 8.41
CA ASN A 163 3.79 19.53 8.90
C ASN A 163 2.49 18.87 9.34
N LYS A 164 2.21 18.89 10.64
CA LYS A 164 1.01 18.25 11.22
C LYS A 164 -0.30 18.84 10.70
N LYS A 165 -0.33 20.13 10.33
CA LYS A 165 -1.54 20.77 9.81
C LYS A 165 -1.86 20.25 8.42
N ASP A 166 -0.88 20.22 7.53
CA ASP A 166 -1.06 19.74 6.15
C ASP A 166 -1.40 18.25 6.12
N PHE A 167 -0.82 17.48 7.03
CA PHE A 167 -1.15 16.05 7.20
C PHE A 167 -2.62 15.84 7.58
N ILE A 168 -3.12 16.56 8.59
CA ILE A 168 -4.51 16.42 9.04
C ILE A 168 -5.49 16.91 7.98
N ILE A 169 -5.21 18.05 7.35
CA ILE A 169 -6.05 18.61 6.29
C ILE A 169 -6.14 17.66 5.10
N SER A 170 -5.02 17.12 4.63
CA SER A 170 -4.98 16.15 3.52
C SER A 170 -5.75 14.88 3.84
N CYS A 171 -5.63 14.34 5.06
CA CYS A 171 -6.40 13.17 5.48
C CYS A 171 -7.90 13.43 5.54
N ILE A 172 -8.33 14.61 6.04
CA ILE A 172 -9.74 14.98 6.11
C ILE A 172 -10.32 15.15 4.70
N ILE A 173 -9.62 15.88 3.82
CA ILE A 173 -10.06 16.08 2.42
C ILE A 173 -10.21 14.73 1.71
N PHE A 174 -9.23 13.84 1.86
CA PHE A 174 -9.28 12.52 1.26
C PHE A 174 -10.44 11.67 1.80
N ALA A 175 -10.65 11.65 3.12
CA ALA A 175 -11.76 10.95 3.73
C ALA A 175 -13.13 11.49 3.25
N CYS A 176 -13.27 12.80 3.12
CA CYS A 176 -14.49 13.43 2.59
C CYS A 176 -14.73 13.16 1.08
N ALA A 177 -13.67 12.87 0.33
CA ALA A 177 -13.80 12.61 -1.10
C ALA A 177 -14.13 11.14 -1.42
N VAL A 178 -13.78 10.22 -0.52
CA VAL A 178 -14.04 8.77 -0.67
C VAL A 178 -15.40 8.38 -0.11
N VAL A 179 -15.98 9.15 0.80
CA VAL A 179 -17.33 8.95 1.38
C VAL A 179 -18.40 9.66 0.54
#